data_28a317b919936bee2b1a9bba41bdb40a
#
_entry.id   28a317b919936bee2b1a9bba41bdb40a
#
_cell.length_a   1.000
_cell.length_b   1.000
_cell.length_c   1.000
_cell.angle_alpha   90.00
_cell.angle_beta   90.00
_cell.angle_gamma   90.00
#
_symmetry.space_group_name_H-M   'P 1'
#
loop_
_entity.id
_entity.type
_entity.pdbx_description
1 polymer ?
#
loop_
_entity_poly.entity_id
_entity_poly.type
_entity_poly.pdbx_seq_one_letter_code
_entity_poly.pdbx_strand_id
1 'polypeptide(L)'
;MTKIFSPILHHALVYIDDILLFSSDHESHQKLLLDFFHIVQKHGIMLSEKKSSIATKSIDFLGMVIKDGQYQPGPHIAIELLKFPDTHLNRKQIQQFLGIFNYVRDFIPKVAIHTSQLSRMLKKQCPPWGPAQTEAVKQLKVIVQSPPPLRIPTSGQCIL
;
A
#
# COMPACT_ATOMS: atom_id res chain seq x y z
N MET A 1 10.92 -17.07 7.82
CA MET A 1 10.15 -16.22 8.75
C MET A 1 8.76 -16.81 9.02
N THR A 2 7.87 -17.02 8.06
CA THR A 2 6.47 -17.47 8.28
C THR A 2 6.34 -18.76 9.11
N LYS A 3 7.20 -19.77 8.92
CA LYS A 3 7.17 -21.03 9.71
C LYS A 3 7.47 -20.81 11.20
N ILE A 4 8.31 -19.82 11.53
CA ILE A 4 8.68 -19.52 12.92
C ILE A 4 7.49 -18.94 13.69
N PHE A 5 6.70 -18.08 13.02
CA PHE A 5 5.53 -17.44 13.61
C PHE A 5 4.22 -18.21 13.40
N SER A 6 4.29 -19.48 12.93
CA SER A 6 3.11 -20.34 12.70
C SER A 6 2.10 -20.34 13.86
N PRO A 7 2.50 -20.33 15.15
CA PRO A 7 1.54 -20.34 16.26
C PRO A 7 0.65 -19.10 16.35
N ILE A 8 1.11 -17.95 15.82
CA ILE A 8 0.41 -16.66 15.93
C ILE A 8 -0.03 -16.10 14.57
N LEU A 9 0.09 -16.84 13.47
CA LEU A 9 -0.23 -16.34 12.11
C LEU A 9 -1.68 -15.89 11.93
N HIS A 10 -2.61 -16.35 12.74
CA HIS A 10 -4.01 -15.91 12.71
C HIS A 10 -4.19 -14.48 13.27
N HIS A 11 -3.17 -13.94 13.95
CA HIS A 11 -3.09 -12.57 14.46
C HIS A 11 -1.82 -11.84 14.03
N ALA A 12 -1.14 -12.35 13.01
CA ALA A 12 0.11 -11.77 12.49
C ALA A 12 0.19 -11.86 10.97
N LEU A 13 0.61 -10.77 10.33
CA LEU A 13 1.05 -10.75 8.95
C LEU A 13 2.59 -10.68 8.92
N VAL A 14 3.20 -11.61 8.22
CA VAL A 14 4.67 -11.66 8.06
C VAL A 14 4.98 -11.49 6.59
N TYR A 15 5.70 -10.41 6.26
CA TYR A 15 6.12 -10.12 4.91
C TYR A 15 7.62 -9.80 4.89
N ILE A 16 8.41 -10.70 4.35
CA ILE A 16 9.88 -10.64 4.32
C ILE A 16 10.44 -10.38 5.72
N ASP A 17 10.82 -9.14 6.05
CA ASP A 17 11.38 -8.71 7.33
C ASP A 17 10.38 -7.93 8.19
N ASP A 18 9.21 -7.58 7.63
CA ASP A 18 8.19 -6.83 8.32
C ASP A 18 7.16 -7.77 8.97
N ILE A 19 6.79 -7.48 10.22
CA ILE A 19 5.80 -8.25 10.99
C ILE A 19 4.77 -7.27 11.54
N LEU A 20 3.51 -7.49 11.18
CA LEU A 20 2.36 -6.77 11.73
C LEU A 20 1.57 -7.69 12.66
N LEU A 21 1.41 -7.29 13.92
CA LEU A 21 0.54 -7.95 14.88
C LEU A 21 -0.77 -7.18 15.04
N PHE A 22 -1.89 -7.86 15.09
CA PHE A 22 -3.21 -7.24 15.23
C PHE A 22 -4.12 -8.03 16.16
N SER A 23 -4.96 -7.32 16.89
CA SER A 23 -5.92 -7.88 17.84
C SER A 23 -7.15 -6.98 17.97
N SER A 24 -8.24 -7.50 18.49
CA SER A 24 -9.50 -6.78 18.68
C SER A 24 -9.50 -5.85 19.88
N ASP A 25 -8.72 -6.18 20.91
CA ASP A 25 -8.72 -5.49 22.21
C ASP A 25 -7.31 -5.47 22.83
N HIS A 26 -7.17 -4.70 23.90
CA HIS A 26 -5.90 -4.47 24.57
C HIS A 26 -5.37 -5.72 25.30
N GLU A 27 -6.24 -6.50 25.91
CA GLU A 27 -5.85 -7.70 26.66
C GLU A 27 -5.33 -8.79 25.72
N SER A 28 -6.08 -9.06 24.64
CA SER A 28 -5.66 -9.96 23.57
C SER A 28 -4.34 -9.52 22.95
N HIS A 29 -4.14 -8.20 22.80
CA HIS A 29 -2.90 -7.66 22.24
C HIS A 29 -1.70 -7.88 23.16
N GLN A 30 -1.86 -7.69 24.46
CA GLN A 30 -0.79 -7.98 25.43
C GLN A 30 -0.37 -9.44 25.39
N LYS A 31 -1.34 -10.36 25.37
CA LYS A 31 -1.06 -11.79 25.27
C LYS A 31 -0.32 -12.14 23.97
N LEU A 32 -0.80 -11.60 22.85
CA LEU A 32 -0.15 -11.79 21.54
C LEU A 32 1.30 -11.26 21.54
N LEU A 33 1.57 -10.13 22.17
CA LEU A 33 2.92 -9.59 22.31
C LEU A 33 3.82 -10.50 23.14
N LEU A 34 3.32 -11.07 24.22
CA LEU A 34 4.09 -12.04 25.03
C LEU A 34 4.44 -13.29 24.23
N ASP A 35 3.48 -13.85 23.51
CA ASP A 35 3.70 -15.00 22.62
C ASP A 35 4.72 -14.67 21.53
N PHE A 36 4.61 -13.50 20.92
CA PHE A 36 5.54 -13.01 19.90
C PHE A 36 6.97 -12.87 20.46
N PHE A 37 7.14 -12.21 21.62
CA PHE A 37 8.46 -12.06 22.23
C PHE A 37 9.08 -13.40 22.66
N HIS A 38 8.25 -14.35 23.13
CA HIS A 38 8.73 -15.69 23.42
C HIS A 38 9.27 -16.40 22.16
N ILE A 39 8.57 -16.28 21.01
CA ILE A 39 9.01 -16.82 19.73
C ILE A 39 10.33 -16.14 19.29
N VAL A 40 10.38 -14.82 19.36
CA VAL A 40 11.57 -14.03 19.00
C VAL A 40 12.80 -14.46 19.80
N GLN A 41 12.64 -14.57 21.13
CA GLN A 41 13.71 -15.01 22.02
C GLN A 41 14.15 -16.44 21.73
N LYS A 42 13.20 -17.37 21.58
CA LYS A 42 13.46 -18.78 21.30
C LYS A 42 14.27 -18.97 20.00
N HIS A 43 14.02 -18.16 18.99
CA HIS A 43 14.66 -18.28 17.68
C HIS A 43 15.81 -17.30 17.45
N GLY A 44 16.19 -16.51 18.48
CA GLY A 44 17.31 -15.56 18.39
C GLY A 44 17.09 -14.46 17.35
N ILE A 45 15.84 -14.02 17.13
CA ILE A 45 15.52 -12.99 16.16
C ILE A 45 15.87 -11.62 16.76
N MET A 46 16.62 -10.82 16.04
CA MET A 46 16.95 -9.46 16.46
C MET A 46 15.90 -8.48 15.94
N LEU A 47 15.26 -7.75 16.85
CA LEU A 47 14.33 -6.68 16.53
C LEU A 47 15.00 -5.33 16.59
N SER A 48 14.62 -4.41 15.70
CA SER A 48 15.08 -3.03 15.74
C SER A 48 14.09 -2.20 16.55
N GLU A 49 14.48 -1.77 17.74
CA GLU A 49 13.68 -0.89 18.60
C GLU A 49 13.23 0.38 17.86
N LYS A 50 14.14 1.00 17.11
CA LYS A 50 13.88 2.23 16.34
C LYS A 50 12.82 2.07 15.24
N LYS A 51 12.62 0.84 14.75
CA LYS A 51 11.63 0.51 13.70
C LYS A 51 10.39 -0.17 14.25
N SER A 52 10.34 -0.42 15.56
CA SER A 52 9.21 -1.06 16.22
C SER A 52 8.20 -0.04 16.70
N SER A 53 6.94 -0.25 16.35
CA SER A 53 5.79 0.53 16.86
C SER A 53 4.87 -0.43 17.60
N ILE A 54 4.65 -0.19 18.90
CA ILE A 54 3.88 -1.10 19.76
C ILE A 54 2.59 -0.42 20.21
N ALA A 55 1.48 -1.15 20.20
CA ALA A 55 0.17 -0.74 20.69
C ALA A 55 -0.34 0.58 20.07
N THR A 56 -0.13 0.77 18.77
CA THR A 56 -0.59 1.94 18.02
C THR A 56 -1.96 1.69 17.38
N LYS A 57 -2.81 2.72 17.34
CA LYS A 57 -4.11 2.66 16.62
C LYS A 57 -3.99 2.89 15.13
N SER A 58 -2.83 3.37 14.68
CA SER A 58 -2.54 3.61 13.27
C SER A 58 -1.09 3.22 13.01
N ILE A 59 -0.86 2.48 11.93
CA ILE A 59 0.46 2.00 11.57
C ILE A 59 0.69 2.08 10.06
N ASP A 60 1.92 2.43 9.66
CA ASP A 60 2.37 2.28 8.30
C ASP A 60 2.91 0.86 8.09
N PHE A 61 2.28 0.10 7.21
CA PHE A 61 2.69 -1.25 6.87
C PHE A 61 2.67 -1.43 5.35
N LEU A 62 3.81 -1.81 4.79
CA LEU A 62 4.01 -1.98 3.34
C LEU A 62 3.56 -0.76 2.51
N GLY A 63 3.80 0.45 3.02
CA GLY A 63 3.41 1.70 2.34
C GLY A 63 1.93 2.05 2.42
N MET A 64 1.15 1.28 3.18
CA MET A 64 -0.25 1.56 3.49
C MET A 64 -0.41 2.02 4.92
N VAL A 65 -1.26 2.99 5.16
CA VAL A 65 -1.71 3.39 6.50
C VAL A 65 -2.90 2.54 6.87
N ILE A 66 -2.76 1.76 7.94
CA ILE A 66 -3.82 0.93 8.51
C ILE A 66 -4.34 1.64 9.76
N LYS A 67 -5.65 1.89 9.82
CA LYS A 67 -6.31 2.55 10.94
C LYS A 67 -7.79 2.18 10.99
N ASP A 68 -8.32 1.92 12.19
CA ASP A 68 -9.75 1.67 12.44
C ASP A 68 -10.39 0.64 11.49
N GLY A 69 -9.69 -0.48 11.23
CA GLY A 69 -10.18 -1.54 10.32
C GLY A 69 -10.23 -1.13 8.84
N GLN A 70 -9.58 -0.05 8.48
CA GLN A 70 -9.43 0.44 7.13
C GLN A 70 -7.96 0.55 6.74
N TYR A 71 -7.68 0.53 5.46
CA TYR A 71 -6.34 0.81 4.94
C TYR A 71 -6.42 1.75 3.74
N GLN A 72 -5.42 2.60 3.61
CA GLN A 72 -5.29 3.56 2.52
C GLN A 72 -3.82 3.74 2.14
N PRO A 73 -3.53 4.19 0.92
CA PRO A 73 -2.15 4.47 0.51
C PRO A 73 -1.51 5.53 1.40
N GLY A 74 -0.24 5.34 1.73
CA GLY A 74 0.51 6.34 2.46
C GLY A 74 0.65 7.66 1.66
N PRO A 75 0.73 8.82 2.34
CA PRO A 75 0.77 10.13 1.69
C PRO A 75 1.99 10.31 0.79
N HIS A 76 3.06 9.56 1.02
CA HIS A 76 4.27 9.59 0.19
C HIS A 76 4.00 9.21 -1.27
N ILE A 77 3.00 8.36 -1.56
CA ILE A 77 2.62 7.96 -2.91
C ILE A 77 2.12 9.16 -3.72
N ALA A 78 1.23 9.95 -3.13
CA ALA A 78 0.73 11.17 -3.75
C ALA A 78 1.88 12.18 -3.98
N ILE A 79 2.75 12.36 -2.98
CA ILE A 79 3.92 13.25 -3.08
C ILE A 79 4.84 12.85 -4.24
N GLU A 80 5.12 11.56 -4.40
CA GLU A 80 5.95 11.08 -5.51
C GLU A 80 5.30 11.35 -6.88
N LEU A 81 4.00 11.13 -7.02
CA LEU A 81 3.27 11.39 -8.27
C LEU A 81 3.20 12.89 -8.60
N LEU A 82 3.12 13.75 -7.59
CA LEU A 82 3.10 15.21 -7.78
C LEU A 82 4.43 15.78 -8.31
N LYS A 83 5.56 15.09 -8.12
CA LYS A 83 6.87 15.50 -8.64
C LYS A 83 6.97 15.43 -10.17
N PHE A 84 6.14 14.63 -10.84
CA PHE A 84 6.15 14.56 -12.29
C PHE A 84 5.58 15.85 -12.91
N PRO A 85 6.10 16.30 -14.07
CA PRO A 85 5.48 17.42 -14.81
C PRO A 85 4.07 17.01 -15.30
N ASP A 86 3.21 18.00 -15.50
CA ASP A 86 1.86 17.75 -16.01
C ASP A 86 1.83 17.49 -17.51
N THR A 87 2.87 17.91 -18.21
CA THR A 87 2.94 17.90 -19.66
C THR A 87 4.23 17.27 -20.16
N HIS A 88 4.17 16.68 -21.36
CA HIS A 88 5.34 16.20 -22.11
C HIS A 88 6.22 15.20 -21.35
N LEU A 89 5.60 14.28 -20.58
CA LEU A 89 6.34 13.19 -19.97
C LEU A 89 6.98 12.31 -21.06
N ASN A 90 8.26 12.03 -20.91
CA ASN A 90 8.92 11.07 -21.77
C ASN A 90 8.48 9.63 -21.42
N ARG A 91 8.81 8.66 -22.29
CA ARG A 91 8.39 7.26 -22.14
C ARG A 91 8.77 6.65 -20.78
N LYS A 92 9.98 6.96 -20.28
CA LYS A 92 10.46 6.47 -18.98
C LYS A 92 9.65 7.07 -17.83
N GLN A 93 9.37 8.37 -17.89
CA GLN A 93 8.54 9.05 -16.90
C GLN A 93 7.11 8.51 -16.89
N ILE A 94 6.52 8.24 -18.05
CA ILE A 94 5.18 7.62 -18.14
C ILE A 94 5.19 6.22 -17.49
N GLN A 95 6.21 5.41 -17.76
CA GLN A 95 6.35 4.08 -17.12
C GLN A 95 6.46 4.19 -15.59
N GLN A 96 7.29 5.10 -15.10
CA GLN A 96 7.44 5.35 -13.65
C GLN A 96 6.14 5.86 -13.03
N PHE A 97 5.51 6.85 -13.65
CA PHE A 97 4.23 7.41 -13.20
C PHE A 97 3.14 6.35 -13.10
N LEU A 98 2.95 5.56 -14.15
CA LEU A 98 1.97 4.47 -14.16
C LEU A 98 2.35 3.34 -13.20
N GLY A 99 3.64 3.07 -12.99
CA GLY A 99 4.13 2.10 -12.02
C GLY A 99 3.77 2.48 -10.58
N ILE A 100 4.00 3.74 -10.21
CA ILE A 100 3.61 4.27 -8.89
C ILE A 100 2.07 4.28 -8.78
N PHE A 101 1.38 4.74 -9.82
CA PHE A 101 -0.08 4.79 -9.84
C PHE A 101 -0.73 3.40 -9.73
N ASN A 102 -0.10 2.37 -10.29
CA ASN A 102 -0.59 1.00 -10.19
C ASN A 102 -0.62 0.47 -8.75
N TYR A 103 0.21 1.03 -7.87
CA TYR A 103 0.21 0.69 -6.44
C TYR A 103 -1.10 1.10 -5.73
N VAL A 104 -1.74 2.16 -6.21
CA VAL A 104 -3.01 2.67 -5.65
C VAL A 104 -4.24 2.26 -6.46
N ARG A 105 -4.07 1.43 -7.48
CA ARG A 105 -5.13 1.06 -8.43
C ARG A 105 -6.39 0.49 -7.77
N ASP A 106 -6.21 -0.31 -6.72
CA ASP A 106 -7.32 -1.00 -6.06
C ASP A 106 -8.24 -0.04 -5.27
N PHE A 107 -7.73 1.16 -4.97
CA PHE A 107 -8.50 2.23 -4.34
C PHE A 107 -9.29 3.08 -5.34
N ILE A 108 -9.06 2.89 -6.64
CA ILE A 108 -9.61 3.76 -7.68
C ILE A 108 -10.55 2.96 -8.59
N PRO A 109 -11.86 3.21 -8.53
CA PRO A 109 -12.79 2.53 -9.39
C PRO A 109 -12.50 2.87 -10.86
N LYS A 110 -12.63 1.86 -11.74
CA LYS A 110 -12.45 2.00 -13.19
C LYS A 110 -11.11 2.64 -13.61
N VAL A 111 -10.04 2.36 -12.88
CA VAL A 111 -8.69 2.93 -13.09
C VAL A 111 -8.22 2.91 -14.55
N ALA A 112 -8.63 1.91 -15.32
CA ALA A 112 -8.24 1.78 -16.73
C ALA A 112 -8.73 2.96 -17.60
N ILE A 113 -9.85 3.59 -17.28
CA ILE A 113 -10.36 4.77 -17.99
C ILE A 113 -9.37 5.93 -17.87
N HIS A 114 -8.87 6.15 -16.66
CA HIS A 114 -7.96 7.26 -16.36
C HIS A 114 -6.54 7.02 -16.89
N THR A 115 -6.06 5.77 -16.88
CA THR A 115 -4.69 5.44 -17.32
C THR A 115 -4.57 5.16 -18.81
N SER A 116 -5.68 4.94 -19.53
CA SER A 116 -5.69 4.50 -20.92
C SER A 116 -4.90 5.42 -21.87
N GLN A 117 -5.02 6.73 -21.73
CA GLN A 117 -4.35 7.71 -22.58
C GLN A 117 -2.83 7.65 -22.43
N LEU A 118 -2.34 7.50 -21.19
CA LEU A 118 -0.91 7.38 -20.92
C LEU A 118 -0.37 6.00 -21.32
N SER A 119 -1.16 4.93 -21.14
CA SER A 119 -0.78 3.58 -21.55
C SER A 119 -0.60 3.47 -23.08
N ARG A 120 -1.38 4.23 -23.86
CA ARG A 120 -1.21 4.33 -25.31
C ARG A 120 0.14 4.92 -25.70
N MET A 121 0.69 5.84 -24.92
CA MET A 121 2.00 6.44 -25.14
C MET A 121 3.16 5.46 -25.01
N LEU A 122 2.95 4.29 -24.38
CA LEU A 122 3.95 3.25 -24.23
C LEU A 122 3.99 2.26 -25.42
N LYS A 123 3.05 2.34 -26.35
CA LYS A 123 3.02 1.46 -27.55
C LYS A 123 4.14 1.85 -28.52
N LYS A 124 4.47 0.92 -29.45
CA LYS A 124 5.49 1.17 -30.49
C LYS A 124 5.11 2.36 -31.40
N GLN A 125 3.83 2.43 -31.75
CA GLN A 125 3.26 3.56 -32.51
C GLN A 125 2.43 4.40 -31.54
N CYS A 126 3.09 5.30 -30.83
CA CYS A 126 2.40 6.20 -29.91
C CYS A 126 1.98 7.49 -30.65
N PRO A 127 0.81 8.06 -30.31
CA PRO A 127 0.42 9.37 -30.80
C PRO A 127 1.36 10.45 -30.23
N PRO A 128 1.43 11.65 -30.83
CA PRO A 128 2.11 12.78 -30.20
C PRO A 128 1.41 13.15 -28.89
N TRP A 129 2.18 13.77 -27.98
CA TRP A 129 1.61 14.30 -26.75
C TRP A 129 0.61 15.40 -27.06
N GLY A 130 -0.58 15.35 -26.46
CA GLY A 130 -1.63 16.32 -26.65
C GLY A 130 -2.40 16.66 -25.36
N PRO A 131 -3.46 17.46 -25.49
CA PRO A 131 -4.28 17.88 -24.35
C PRO A 131 -4.87 16.71 -23.55
N ALA A 132 -5.25 15.61 -24.23
CA ALA A 132 -5.82 14.43 -23.58
C ALA A 132 -4.85 13.76 -22.60
N GLN A 133 -3.54 13.69 -22.93
CA GLN A 133 -2.52 13.13 -22.07
C GLN A 133 -2.26 14.05 -20.86
N THR A 134 -2.18 15.37 -21.10
CA THR A 134 -2.04 16.37 -20.05
C THR A 134 -3.19 16.32 -19.05
N GLU A 135 -4.42 16.27 -19.55
CA GLU A 135 -5.61 16.15 -18.71
C GLU A 135 -5.61 14.85 -17.91
N ALA A 136 -5.24 13.72 -18.54
CA ALA A 136 -5.10 12.43 -17.86
C ALA A 136 -4.11 12.49 -16.68
N VAL A 137 -2.93 13.13 -16.86
CA VAL A 137 -1.95 13.30 -15.76
C VAL A 137 -2.52 14.13 -14.63
N LYS A 138 -3.18 15.25 -14.93
CA LYS A 138 -3.78 16.13 -13.92
C LYS A 138 -4.88 15.41 -13.14
N GLN A 139 -5.78 14.72 -13.82
CA GLN A 139 -6.86 13.95 -13.18
C GLN A 139 -6.31 12.84 -12.28
N LEU A 140 -5.31 12.09 -12.73
CA LEU A 140 -4.67 11.05 -11.94
C LEU A 140 -4.01 11.61 -10.68
N LYS A 141 -3.37 12.77 -10.76
CA LYS A 141 -2.78 13.46 -9.60
C LYS A 141 -3.84 13.91 -8.60
N VAL A 142 -4.99 14.40 -9.06
CA VAL A 142 -6.09 14.78 -8.17
C VAL A 142 -6.67 13.55 -7.45
N ILE A 143 -6.92 12.48 -8.20
CA ILE A 143 -7.49 11.23 -7.65
C ILE A 143 -6.60 10.65 -6.54
N VAL A 144 -5.27 10.66 -6.73
CA VAL A 144 -4.34 10.04 -5.77
C VAL A 144 -4.15 10.86 -4.49
N GLN A 145 -4.51 12.14 -4.47
CA GLN A 145 -4.41 12.97 -3.27
C GLN A 145 -5.43 12.60 -2.20
N SER A 146 -6.55 12.00 -2.58
CA SER A 146 -7.64 11.65 -1.66
C SER A 146 -8.29 10.31 -2.06
N PRO A 147 -7.54 9.22 -2.06
CA PRO A 147 -8.08 7.91 -2.37
C PRO A 147 -9.05 7.48 -1.26
N PRO A 148 -10.21 6.91 -1.61
CA PRO A 148 -11.12 6.39 -0.62
C PRO A 148 -10.46 5.24 0.15
N PRO A 149 -10.59 5.17 1.49
CA PRO A 149 -10.07 4.06 2.26
C PRO A 149 -10.85 2.77 1.94
N LEU A 150 -10.14 1.65 1.90
CA LEU A 150 -10.73 0.33 1.79
C LEU A 150 -10.89 -0.30 3.17
N ARG A 151 -11.99 -1.00 3.39
CA ARG A 151 -12.23 -1.74 4.63
C ARG A 151 -11.55 -3.09 4.59
N ILE A 152 -10.96 -3.49 5.70
CA ILE A 152 -10.47 -4.84 5.89
C ILE A 152 -11.71 -5.73 6.12
N PRO A 153 -11.90 -6.82 5.36
CA PRO A 153 -13.02 -7.74 5.56
C PRO A 153 -13.00 -8.34 6.97
N THR A 154 -14.09 -8.21 7.70
CA THR A 154 -14.22 -8.74 9.08
C THR A 154 -14.81 -10.14 9.14
N SER A 155 -15.45 -10.60 8.07
CA SER A 155 -16.00 -11.95 7.93
C SER A 155 -15.62 -12.51 6.57
N GLY A 156 -15.13 -13.76 6.56
CA GLY A 156 -14.54 -14.41 5.40
C GLY A 156 -15.51 -14.75 4.27
N GLN A 157 -16.32 -13.84 3.82
CA GLN A 157 -16.98 -13.95 2.52
C GLN A 157 -16.03 -13.47 1.44
N CYS A 158 -15.30 -14.40 0.81
CA CYS A 158 -14.71 -14.16 -0.49
C CYS A 158 -15.84 -13.93 -1.49
N ILE A 159 -16.03 -12.70 -1.92
CA ILE A 159 -16.81 -12.42 -3.12
C ILE A 159 -15.85 -12.65 -4.29
N LEU A 160 -16.06 -13.76 -4.99
CA LEU A 160 -15.42 -14.04 -6.28
C LEU A 160 -16.05 -13.18 -7.37
#